data_623f1008103945b0c3d8c953a707762e
#
_entry.id   623f1008103945b0c3d8c953a707762e
#
_cell.length_a   1.000
_cell.length_b   1.000
_cell.length_c   1.000
_cell.angle_alpha   90.00
_cell.angle_beta   90.00
_cell.angle_gamma   90.00
#
_symmetry.space_group_name_H-M   'P 1'
#
loop_
_entity.id
_entity.type
_entity.pdbx_description
1 polymer ?
#
loop_
_entity_poly.entity_id
_entity_poly.type
_entity_poly.pdbx_seq_one_letter_code
_entity_poly.pdbx_strand_id
1 'polypeptide(L)'
;MKALNHFVVRVDKAFNDTMEVGDKSIYLDSKWNEFENRICYGVIESPPTRHNTGAKKGDTLFFHHHVTTTDNLRIYDNLYVASYGGWKPHAIAYRRKKDGKIVMLGNWIFVEPTEVDKTDQVTESGIVMQLGHNVKDRDVAKVIVPTDYMKEQGVNSGDVVGFTADADYKMTLDDGSVVYRMIEDNIMYVEEK
;
A
#
# COMPACT_ATOMS: atom_id res chain seq x y z
N MET A 1 -3.51 4.98 26.49
CA MET A 1 -2.27 5.58 25.90
C MET A 1 -2.68 6.74 24.99
N LYS A 2 -1.91 7.83 24.95
CA LYS A 2 -2.16 9.00 24.09
C LYS A 2 -0.92 9.26 23.24
N ALA A 3 -1.06 9.12 21.92
CA ALA A 3 0.02 9.39 20.98
C ALA A 3 0.15 10.91 20.72
N LEU A 4 1.37 11.43 20.67
CA LEU A 4 1.60 12.86 20.44
C LEU A 4 1.86 13.15 18.95
N ASN A 5 2.89 12.54 18.37
CA ASN A 5 3.38 12.87 17.03
C ASN A 5 3.09 11.79 15.97
N HIS A 6 2.95 10.53 16.40
CA HIS A 6 2.87 9.37 15.52
C HIS A 6 1.64 8.55 15.83
N PHE A 7 1.25 7.66 14.93
CA PHE A 7 0.19 6.69 15.21
C PHE A 7 0.70 5.59 16.13
N VAL A 8 -0.16 5.15 17.05
CA VAL A 8 0.00 3.88 17.75
C VAL A 8 -1.03 2.93 17.19
N VAL A 9 -0.57 1.79 16.68
CA VAL A 9 -1.40 0.78 16.02
C VAL A 9 -1.23 -0.57 16.67
N ARG A 10 -2.32 -1.33 16.72
CA ARG A 10 -2.31 -2.73 17.09
C ARG A 10 -2.27 -3.57 15.83
N VAL A 11 -1.30 -4.47 15.78
CA VAL A 11 -1.13 -5.46 14.71
C VAL A 11 -1.18 -6.84 15.35
N ASP A 12 -2.28 -7.54 15.17
CA ASP A 12 -2.50 -8.82 15.85
C ASP A 12 -1.56 -9.91 15.32
N LYS A 13 -1.16 -9.81 14.05
CA LYS A 13 -0.28 -10.73 13.36
C LYS A 13 0.63 -9.96 12.38
N ALA A 14 1.93 -10.14 12.47
CA ALA A 14 2.89 -9.41 11.61
C ALA A 14 3.02 -10.02 10.22
N PHE A 15 2.72 -11.31 10.07
CA PHE A 15 2.86 -12.06 8.83
C PHE A 15 1.61 -12.85 8.49
N ASN A 16 1.34 -12.97 7.20
CA ASN A 16 0.38 -13.92 6.67
C ASN A 16 1.11 -15.27 6.47
N ASP A 17 1.08 -16.13 7.48
CA ASP A 17 1.83 -17.40 7.56
C ASP A 17 0.98 -18.62 7.16
N THR A 18 -0.26 -18.41 6.76
CA THR A 18 -1.17 -19.46 6.30
C THR A 18 -1.88 -19.05 5.03
N MET A 19 -2.09 -19.99 4.12
CA MET A 19 -2.90 -19.85 2.93
C MET A 19 -3.98 -20.93 2.92
N GLU A 20 -5.23 -20.54 2.71
CA GLU A 20 -6.34 -21.47 2.56
C GLU A 20 -6.39 -21.99 1.11
N VAL A 21 -6.36 -23.32 0.96
CA VAL A 21 -6.48 -24.01 -0.34
C VAL A 21 -7.58 -25.06 -0.22
N GLY A 22 -8.77 -24.73 -0.70
CA GLY A 22 -9.97 -25.56 -0.46
C GLY A 22 -10.26 -25.64 1.04
N ASP A 23 -10.40 -26.85 1.57
CA ASP A 23 -10.69 -27.12 2.99
C ASP A 23 -9.42 -27.22 3.87
N LYS A 24 -8.24 -26.90 3.30
CA LYS A 24 -6.96 -27.06 3.98
C LYS A 24 -6.27 -25.73 4.16
N SER A 25 -5.73 -25.50 5.36
CA SER A 25 -4.82 -24.41 5.65
C SER A 25 -3.37 -24.89 5.46
N ILE A 26 -2.63 -24.24 4.57
CA ILE A 26 -1.22 -24.54 4.30
C ILE A 26 -0.38 -23.48 5.01
N TYR A 27 0.59 -23.95 5.79
CA TYR A 27 1.55 -23.06 6.43
C TYR A 27 2.56 -22.56 5.39
N LEU A 28 2.72 -21.24 5.31
CA LEU A 28 3.69 -20.58 4.44
C LEU A 28 4.97 -20.31 5.23
N ASP A 29 6.13 -20.66 4.65
CA ASP A 29 7.40 -20.15 5.16
C ASP A 29 7.53 -18.65 4.79
N SER A 30 6.96 -17.81 5.62
CA SER A 30 6.93 -16.35 5.42
C SER A 30 8.33 -15.72 5.42
N LYS A 31 9.37 -16.45 5.84
CA LYS A 31 10.77 -16.00 5.81
C LYS A 31 11.35 -16.00 4.40
N TRP A 32 10.78 -16.80 3.48
CA TRP A 32 11.26 -16.88 2.10
C TRP A 32 10.92 -15.62 1.28
N ASN A 33 9.77 -15.00 1.56
CA ASN A 33 9.38 -13.73 0.93
C ASN A 33 8.78 -12.79 1.98
N GLU A 34 9.67 -12.21 2.77
CA GLU A 34 9.31 -11.42 3.94
C GLU A 34 8.42 -10.21 3.58
N PHE A 35 8.60 -9.64 2.40
CA PHE A 35 7.88 -8.43 2.00
C PHE A 35 6.47 -8.72 1.50
N GLU A 36 6.25 -9.78 0.75
CA GLU A 36 4.93 -10.12 0.19
C GLU A 36 3.95 -10.65 1.24
N ASN A 37 4.47 -11.36 2.24
CA ASN A 37 3.65 -11.98 3.29
C ASN A 37 3.47 -11.09 4.52
N ARG A 38 4.03 -9.89 4.52
CA ARG A 38 3.96 -8.99 5.67
C ARG A 38 2.64 -8.23 5.70
N ILE A 39 2.00 -8.21 6.86
CA ILE A 39 0.79 -7.42 7.10
C ILE A 39 1.20 -5.96 7.31
N CYS A 40 0.70 -5.09 6.44
CA CYS A 40 0.99 -3.66 6.42
C CYS A 40 -0.21 -2.82 6.86
N TYR A 41 -1.05 -3.38 7.73
CA TYR A 41 -2.19 -2.68 8.31
C TYR A 41 -2.43 -3.09 9.77
N GLY A 42 -3.13 -2.24 10.49
CA GLY A 42 -3.50 -2.51 11.88
C GLY A 42 -4.52 -1.52 12.40
N VAL A 43 -5.12 -1.83 13.54
CA VAL A 43 -6.15 -0.99 14.16
C VAL A 43 -5.50 0.17 14.90
N ILE A 44 -5.94 1.39 14.65
CA ILE A 44 -5.48 2.60 15.36
C ILE A 44 -5.92 2.53 16.82
N GLU A 45 -4.96 2.43 17.72
CA GLU A 45 -5.19 2.57 19.17
C GLU A 45 -5.14 4.03 19.62
N SER A 46 -4.26 4.83 19.00
CA SER A 46 -4.19 6.27 19.25
C SER A 46 -3.68 6.99 18.01
N PRO A 47 -4.46 7.90 17.41
CA PRO A 47 -3.96 8.80 16.37
C PRO A 47 -3.05 9.87 16.98
N PRO A 48 -2.20 10.52 16.17
CA PRO A 48 -1.36 11.63 16.63
C PRO A 48 -2.22 12.83 17.02
N THR A 49 -2.00 13.38 18.22
CA THR A 49 -2.79 14.52 18.71
C THR A 49 -2.25 15.87 18.23
N ARG A 50 -0.98 15.93 17.83
CA ARG A 50 -0.35 17.14 17.29
C ARG A 50 -0.83 17.48 15.88
N HIS A 51 -1.31 16.50 15.13
CA HIS A 51 -1.69 16.63 13.73
C HIS A 51 -3.17 16.29 13.56
N ASN A 52 -3.90 17.16 12.88
CA ASN A 52 -5.30 16.88 12.55
C ASN A 52 -5.37 15.98 11.30
N THR A 53 -5.24 14.68 11.49
CA THR A 53 -5.30 13.70 10.41
C THR A 53 -6.73 13.27 10.06
N GLY A 54 -7.70 13.59 10.90
CA GLY A 54 -9.07 13.10 10.79
C GLY A 54 -9.26 11.63 11.21
N ALA A 55 -8.18 10.87 11.39
CA ALA A 55 -8.22 9.48 11.82
C ALA A 55 -8.68 9.35 13.28
N LYS A 56 -9.36 8.26 13.60
CA LYS A 56 -9.91 7.98 14.93
C LYS A 56 -9.42 6.64 15.45
N LYS A 57 -9.47 6.46 16.77
CA LYS A 57 -9.30 5.15 17.38
C LYS A 57 -10.32 4.16 16.79
N GLY A 58 -9.84 2.98 16.39
CA GLY A 58 -10.64 1.93 15.80
C GLY A 58 -10.72 1.96 14.26
N ASP A 59 -10.19 3.00 13.60
CA ASP A 59 -9.95 2.99 12.16
C ASP A 59 -8.78 2.04 11.84
N THR A 60 -8.69 1.54 10.60
CA THR A 60 -7.56 0.73 10.14
C THR A 60 -6.51 1.64 9.52
N LEU A 61 -5.27 1.62 10.04
CA LEU A 61 -4.13 2.29 9.45
C LEU A 61 -3.41 1.37 8.48
N PHE A 62 -3.08 1.87 7.30
CA PHE A 62 -2.14 1.26 6.35
C PHE A 62 -0.77 1.91 6.50
N PHE A 63 0.28 1.10 6.57
CA PHE A 63 1.62 1.57 6.88
C PHE A 63 2.71 0.82 6.14
N HIS A 64 3.88 1.37 6.12
CA HIS A 64 5.07 0.78 5.52
C HIS A 64 5.50 -0.48 6.29
N HIS A 65 5.92 -1.53 5.58
CA HIS A 65 6.34 -2.81 6.18
C HIS A 65 7.39 -2.68 7.30
N HIS A 66 8.20 -1.62 7.29
CA HIS A 66 9.18 -1.36 8.35
C HIS A 66 8.58 -1.23 9.75
N VAL A 67 7.30 -0.89 9.87
CA VAL A 67 6.63 -0.77 11.19
C VAL A 67 6.68 -2.09 11.95
N THR A 68 6.52 -3.21 11.27
CA THR A 68 6.51 -4.54 11.87
C THR A 68 7.84 -5.31 11.74
N THR A 69 8.81 -4.78 10.94
CA THR A 69 10.16 -5.37 10.83
C THR A 69 11.14 -4.86 11.86
N THR A 70 10.90 -3.66 12.39
CA THR A 70 11.88 -2.97 13.22
C THR A 70 11.45 -3.03 14.68
N ASP A 71 12.21 -3.74 15.52
CA ASP A 71 11.94 -3.86 16.96
C ASP A 71 11.85 -2.50 17.67
N ASN A 72 12.59 -1.50 17.19
CA ASN A 72 12.56 -0.15 17.74
C ASN A 72 11.20 0.57 17.59
N LEU A 73 10.33 0.09 16.70
CA LEU A 73 8.99 0.63 16.50
C LEU A 73 7.92 -0.14 17.29
N ARG A 74 8.30 -1.24 17.93
CA ARG A 74 7.44 -2.02 18.81
C ARG A 74 7.46 -1.45 20.22
N ILE A 75 6.30 -1.10 20.77
CA ILE A 75 6.18 -0.59 22.15
C ILE A 75 6.15 -1.77 23.12
N TYR A 76 5.24 -2.69 22.92
CA TYR A 76 5.12 -3.99 23.61
C TYR A 76 4.11 -4.88 22.86
N ASP A 77 4.22 -6.19 23.02
CA ASP A 77 3.38 -7.22 22.40
C ASP A 77 3.05 -6.94 20.93
N ASN A 78 1.82 -6.53 20.66
CA ASN A 78 1.29 -6.26 19.32
C ASN A 78 1.06 -4.76 19.05
N LEU A 79 1.65 -3.86 19.85
CA LEU A 79 1.57 -2.41 19.66
C LEU A 79 2.84 -1.84 19.03
N TYR A 80 2.63 -1.08 17.96
CA TYR A 80 3.69 -0.50 17.16
C TYR A 80 3.49 1.00 16.95
N VAL A 81 4.57 1.69 16.64
CA VAL A 81 4.57 3.11 16.27
C VAL A 81 4.73 3.24 14.76
N ALA A 82 3.75 3.85 14.09
CA ALA A 82 3.87 4.25 12.70
C ALA A 82 4.09 5.77 12.63
N SER A 83 5.26 6.19 12.14
CA SER A 83 5.60 7.61 12.04
C SER A 83 4.65 8.35 11.11
N TYR A 84 4.30 9.59 11.47
CA TYR A 84 3.53 10.52 10.66
C TYR A 84 4.31 11.83 10.52
N GLY A 85 4.32 12.37 9.31
CA GLY A 85 5.12 13.55 8.98
C GLY A 85 6.61 13.23 8.80
N GLY A 86 7.35 14.20 8.27
CA GLY A 86 8.74 14.03 7.88
C GLY A 86 8.91 13.54 6.44
N TRP A 87 10.15 13.25 6.05
CA TRP A 87 10.48 12.96 4.65
C TRP A 87 9.97 11.60 4.15
N LYS A 88 9.93 10.58 5.00
CA LYS A 88 9.42 9.23 4.66
C LYS A 88 8.55 8.70 5.80
N PRO A 89 7.30 9.17 5.92
CA PRO A 89 6.42 8.70 6.98
C PRO A 89 6.02 7.23 6.76
N HIS A 90 5.91 6.48 7.84
CA HIS A 90 5.44 5.09 7.77
C HIS A 90 3.91 5.00 7.58
N ALA A 91 3.15 5.96 8.10
CA ALA A 91 1.71 6.01 7.92
C ALA A 91 1.37 6.45 6.49
N ILE A 92 0.60 5.64 5.77
CA ILE A 92 0.31 5.81 4.34
C ILE A 92 -1.12 6.31 4.14
N ALA A 93 -2.08 5.61 4.73
CA ALA A 93 -3.51 5.89 4.62
C ALA A 93 -4.25 5.29 5.79
N TYR A 94 -5.50 5.64 5.96
CA TYR A 94 -6.39 4.93 6.88
C TYR A 94 -7.76 4.69 6.27
N ARG A 95 -8.38 3.57 6.66
CA ARG A 95 -9.77 3.24 6.34
C ARG A 95 -10.65 3.60 7.52
N ARG A 96 -11.63 4.44 7.29
CA ARG A 96 -12.59 4.83 8.34
C ARG A 96 -13.53 3.68 8.67
N LYS A 97 -13.60 3.32 9.94
CA LYS A 97 -14.48 2.26 10.42
C LYS A 97 -15.97 2.52 10.11
N LYS A 98 -16.39 3.79 10.12
CA LYS A 98 -17.80 4.17 9.98
C LYS A 98 -18.39 3.97 8.58
N ASP A 99 -17.60 4.13 7.52
CA ASP A 99 -18.06 4.17 6.12
C ASP A 99 -17.14 3.44 5.14
N GLY A 100 -16.05 2.83 5.63
CA GLY A 100 -15.10 2.10 4.82
C GLY A 100 -14.23 2.97 3.89
N LYS A 101 -14.40 4.30 3.91
CA LYS A 101 -13.67 5.20 3.03
C LYS A 101 -12.19 5.26 3.38
N ILE A 102 -11.34 5.08 2.37
CA ILE A 102 -9.89 5.27 2.49
C ILE A 102 -9.55 6.76 2.36
N VAL A 103 -8.68 7.22 3.25
CA VAL A 103 -8.16 8.59 3.27
C VAL A 103 -6.64 8.51 3.27
N MET A 104 -6.01 9.14 2.29
CA MET A 104 -4.55 9.18 2.18
C MET A 104 -3.96 10.10 3.25
N LEU A 105 -2.73 9.82 3.66
CA LEU A 105 -1.97 10.59 4.64
C LEU A 105 -0.73 11.19 3.98
N GLY A 106 -0.54 12.49 4.19
CA GLY A 106 0.58 13.22 3.57
C GLY A 106 0.49 13.18 2.04
N ASN A 107 1.61 12.86 1.40
CA ASN A 107 1.78 12.81 -0.06
C ASN A 107 1.76 11.37 -0.63
N TRP A 108 1.21 10.41 0.09
CA TRP A 108 1.00 9.05 -0.41
C TRP A 108 -0.22 8.97 -1.32
N ILE A 109 -0.14 8.14 -2.35
CA ILE A 109 -1.25 7.78 -3.23
C ILE A 109 -1.38 6.26 -3.37
N PHE A 110 -2.58 5.80 -3.69
CA PHE A 110 -2.82 4.44 -4.16
C PHE A 110 -3.14 4.44 -5.64
N VAL A 111 -2.47 3.56 -6.36
CA VAL A 111 -2.65 3.35 -7.80
C VAL A 111 -2.84 1.87 -8.12
N GLU A 112 -3.40 1.62 -9.30
CA GLU A 112 -3.49 0.31 -9.93
C GLU A 112 -2.67 0.36 -11.21
N PRO A 113 -1.56 -0.43 -11.33
CA PRO A 113 -0.77 -0.47 -12.55
C PRO A 113 -1.63 -0.92 -13.72
N THR A 114 -1.45 -0.29 -14.87
CA THR A 114 -2.04 -0.77 -16.11
C THR A 114 -1.32 -2.04 -16.54
N GLU A 115 -2.08 -3.12 -16.74
CA GLU A 115 -1.54 -4.33 -17.33
C GLU A 115 -1.37 -4.11 -18.84
N VAL A 116 -0.16 -4.32 -19.36
CA VAL A 116 0.05 -4.42 -20.80
C VAL A 116 -0.40 -5.81 -21.23
N ASP A 117 -1.25 -5.90 -22.25
CA ASP A 117 -1.63 -7.16 -22.86
C ASP A 117 -0.39 -7.97 -23.24
N LYS A 118 -0.25 -9.14 -22.61
CA LYS A 118 0.80 -10.10 -22.94
C LYS A 118 0.46 -10.75 -24.27
N THR A 119 0.93 -10.20 -25.37
CA THR A 119 0.95 -10.95 -26.63
C THR A 119 2.11 -11.94 -26.57
N ASP A 120 1.80 -13.20 -26.25
CA ASP A 120 2.72 -14.30 -26.46
C ASP A 120 3.08 -14.34 -27.96
N GLN A 121 4.34 -14.08 -28.31
CA GLN A 121 4.79 -14.22 -29.68
C GLN A 121 5.09 -15.73 -29.93
N VAL A 122 4.25 -16.35 -30.74
CA VAL A 122 4.50 -17.70 -31.21
C VAL A 122 5.34 -17.60 -32.47
N THR A 123 6.53 -18.20 -32.48
CA THR A 123 7.38 -18.29 -33.67
C THR A 123 6.73 -19.21 -34.71
N GLU A 124 7.10 -19.07 -35.99
CA GLU A 124 6.63 -19.98 -37.07
C GLU A 124 6.91 -21.45 -36.78
N SER A 125 7.89 -21.76 -35.91
CA SER A 125 8.20 -23.12 -35.44
C SER A 125 7.34 -23.58 -34.26
N GLY A 126 6.37 -22.78 -33.80
CA GLY A 126 5.47 -23.12 -32.70
C GLY A 126 6.10 -22.97 -31.31
N ILE A 127 7.28 -22.36 -31.21
CA ILE A 127 7.91 -22.04 -29.91
C ILE A 127 7.26 -20.79 -29.36
N VAL A 128 6.63 -20.91 -28.19
CA VAL A 128 6.13 -19.77 -27.45
C VAL A 128 7.34 -19.06 -26.82
N MET A 129 7.75 -17.96 -27.40
CA MET A 129 8.71 -17.08 -26.73
C MET A 129 7.94 -16.16 -25.79
N GLN A 130 8.04 -16.42 -24.50
CA GLN A 130 7.73 -15.40 -23.50
C GLN A 130 8.82 -14.32 -23.65
N LEU A 131 8.56 -13.34 -24.49
CA LEU A 131 9.41 -12.17 -24.61
C LEU A 131 9.28 -11.36 -23.33
N GLY A 132 10.21 -11.63 -22.44
CA GLY A 132 10.48 -10.79 -21.29
C GLY A 132 9.54 -11.03 -20.12
N HIS A 133 10.13 -10.95 -18.96
CA HIS A 133 9.45 -10.65 -17.72
C HIS A 133 8.33 -9.64 -17.96
N ASN A 134 7.19 -9.85 -17.29
CA ASN A 134 6.10 -8.90 -17.22
C ASN A 134 6.60 -7.45 -17.47
N VAL A 135 6.63 -7.04 -18.72
CA VAL A 135 6.76 -5.63 -19.04
C VAL A 135 5.37 -5.09 -18.71
N LYS A 136 5.14 -4.88 -17.44
CA LYS A 136 4.23 -3.82 -17.03
C LYS A 136 4.70 -2.63 -17.85
N ASP A 137 3.79 -1.88 -18.40
CA ASP A 137 4.09 -0.47 -18.69
C ASP A 137 4.38 0.12 -17.32
N ARG A 138 5.66 -0.02 -16.88
CA ARG A 138 6.05 0.11 -15.47
C ARG A 138 5.85 1.52 -14.96
N ASP A 139 5.57 2.41 -15.87
CA ASP A 139 5.58 3.84 -15.62
C ASP A 139 4.18 4.46 -15.75
N VAL A 140 3.12 3.64 -15.87
CA VAL A 140 1.74 4.13 -16.04
C VAL A 140 0.77 3.35 -15.12
N ALA A 141 -0.10 4.09 -14.42
CA ALA A 141 -1.08 3.49 -13.53
C ALA A 141 -2.37 4.32 -13.43
N LYS A 142 -3.48 3.69 -13.04
CA LYS A 142 -4.71 4.38 -12.67
C LYS A 142 -4.67 4.81 -11.22
N VAL A 143 -5.02 6.04 -10.97
CA VAL A 143 -5.19 6.56 -9.60
C VAL A 143 -6.40 5.90 -8.95
N ILE A 144 -6.21 5.23 -7.81
CA ILE A 144 -7.31 4.70 -6.98
C ILE A 144 -7.76 5.77 -5.99
N VAL A 145 -6.82 6.28 -5.19
CA VAL A 145 -7.10 7.31 -4.19
C VAL A 145 -6.06 8.41 -4.34
N PRO A 146 -6.45 9.57 -4.90
CA PRO A 146 -5.56 10.73 -5.04
C PRO A 146 -5.37 11.45 -3.69
N THR A 147 -4.26 12.19 -3.56
CA THR A 147 -4.06 13.14 -2.48
C THR A 147 -4.98 14.34 -2.61
N ASP A 148 -5.05 15.17 -1.58
CA ASP A 148 -5.85 16.41 -1.67
C ASP A 148 -5.21 17.40 -2.64
N TYR A 149 -3.86 17.48 -2.72
CA TYR A 149 -3.17 18.28 -3.72
C TYR A 149 -3.50 17.85 -5.15
N MET A 150 -3.46 16.54 -5.44
CA MET A 150 -3.83 16.02 -6.76
C MET A 150 -5.26 16.38 -7.15
N LYS A 151 -6.20 16.31 -6.19
CA LYS A 151 -7.60 16.72 -6.43
C LYS A 151 -7.71 18.21 -6.74
N GLU A 152 -6.96 19.07 -6.07
CA GLU A 152 -6.89 20.51 -6.36
C GLU A 152 -6.34 20.79 -7.76
N GLN A 153 -5.44 19.91 -8.26
CA GLN A 153 -4.96 19.96 -9.65
C GLN A 153 -5.91 19.29 -10.66
N GLY A 154 -7.09 18.84 -10.23
CA GLY A 154 -8.09 18.21 -11.09
C GLY A 154 -7.92 16.72 -11.31
N VAL A 155 -6.96 16.08 -10.66
CA VAL A 155 -6.74 14.63 -10.77
C VAL A 155 -7.68 13.85 -9.87
N ASN A 156 -8.41 12.91 -10.46
CA ASN A 156 -9.45 12.14 -9.81
C ASN A 156 -9.12 10.64 -9.82
N SER A 157 -9.89 9.87 -9.06
CA SER A 157 -9.88 8.41 -9.15
C SER A 157 -10.23 7.96 -10.56
N GLY A 158 -9.45 7.04 -11.11
CA GLY A 158 -9.60 6.52 -12.47
C GLY A 158 -8.79 7.26 -13.54
N ASP A 159 -8.17 8.41 -13.21
CA ASP A 159 -7.25 9.08 -14.13
C ASP A 159 -5.95 8.29 -14.25
N VAL A 160 -5.36 8.34 -15.44
CA VAL A 160 -4.10 7.65 -15.75
C VAL A 160 -2.94 8.62 -15.51
N VAL A 161 -1.92 8.13 -14.81
CA VAL A 161 -0.72 8.89 -14.47
C VAL A 161 0.52 8.14 -14.89
N GLY A 162 1.51 8.88 -15.40
CA GLY A 162 2.87 8.39 -15.59
C GLY A 162 3.73 8.72 -14.39
N PHE A 163 4.62 7.81 -14.00
CA PHE A 163 5.46 7.97 -12.81
C PHE A 163 6.90 7.48 -13.04
N THR A 164 7.78 7.83 -12.12
CA THR A 164 9.18 7.41 -12.14
C THR A 164 9.31 5.90 -11.98
N ALA A 165 10.14 5.26 -12.79
CA ALA A 165 10.39 3.82 -12.73
C ALA A 165 10.72 3.33 -11.30
N ASP A 166 10.18 2.15 -10.96
CA ASP A 166 10.36 1.49 -9.65
C ASP A 166 9.88 2.30 -8.42
N ALA A 167 9.03 3.32 -8.63
CA ALA A 167 8.47 4.10 -7.53
C ALA A 167 7.27 3.42 -6.84
N ASP A 168 6.64 2.47 -7.51
CA ASP A 168 5.47 1.74 -7.05
C ASP A 168 5.85 0.55 -6.15
N TYR A 169 5.08 0.35 -5.09
CA TYR A 169 5.26 -0.78 -4.17
C TYR A 169 3.93 -1.47 -3.90
N LYS A 170 3.87 -2.78 -4.22
CA LYS A 170 2.68 -3.62 -4.02
C LYS A 170 2.30 -3.73 -2.54
N MET A 171 1.03 -3.60 -2.24
CA MET A 171 0.50 -3.68 -0.90
C MET A 171 -0.87 -4.35 -0.89
N THR A 172 -1.09 -5.28 0.04
CA THR A 172 -2.39 -5.90 0.28
C THR A 172 -3.09 -5.16 1.42
N LEU A 173 -4.33 -4.76 1.20
CA LEU A 173 -5.17 -4.09 2.18
C LEU A 173 -5.88 -5.10 3.11
N ASP A 174 -6.57 -4.60 4.11
CA ASP A 174 -7.28 -5.38 5.13
C ASP A 174 -8.49 -6.17 4.60
N ASP A 175 -9.00 -5.82 3.41
CA ASP A 175 -10.06 -6.54 2.69
C ASP A 175 -9.54 -7.51 1.63
N GLY A 176 -8.21 -7.71 1.56
CA GLY A 176 -7.55 -8.57 0.58
C GLY A 176 -7.33 -7.92 -0.79
N SER A 177 -7.82 -6.72 -1.03
CA SER A 177 -7.54 -6.00 -2.27
C SER A 177 -6.06 -5.61 -2.37
N VAL A 178 -5.54 -5.62 -3.60
CA VAL A 178 -4.15 -5.28 -3.90
C VAL A 178 -4.10 -3.91 -4.53
N VAL A 179 -3.26 -3.04 -3.97
CA VAL A 179 -2.97 -1.70 -4.50
C VAL A 179 -1.46 -1.52 -4.60
N TYR A 180 -1.06 -0.51 -5.35
CA TYR A 180 0.33 -0.06 -5.34
C TYR A 180 0.39 1.32 -4.72
N ARG A 181 1.31 1.51 -3.77
CA ARG A 181 1.56 2.78 -3.11
C ARG A 181 2.77 3.46 -3.71
N MET A 182 2.70 4.77 -3.83
CA MET A 182 3.85 5.61 -4.15
C MET A 182 3.66 6.99 -3.52
N ILE A 183 4.70 7.81 -3.59
CA ILE A 183 4.65 9.22 -3.19
C ILE A 183 4.27 10.04 -4.41
N GLU A 184 3.39 11.02 -4.27
CA GLU A 184 2.91 11.87 -5.37
C GLU A 184 4.04 12.59 -6.12
N ASP A 185 5.17 12.89 -5.45
CA ASP A 185 6.36 13.49 -6.06
C ASP A 185 6.96 12.63 -7.18
N ASN A 186 6.63 11.34 -7.24
CA ASN A 186 7.05 10.43 -8.31
C ASN A 186 6.14 10.49 -9.55
N ILE A 187 5.00 11.19 -9.49
CA ILE A 187 4.13 11.39 -10.64
C ILE A 187 4.78 12.42 -11.57
N MET A 188 4.97 12.05 -12.81
CA MET A 188 5.58 12.90 -13.84
C MET A 188 4.54 13.64 -14.67
N TYR A 189 3.42 12.99 -14.97
CA TYR A 189 2.34 13.58 -15.78
C TYR A 189 1.01 12.88 -15.50
N VAL A 190 -0.06 13.52 -15.94
CA VAL A 190 -1.42 12.97 -15.99
C VAL A 190 -1.84 12.92 -17.46
N GLU A 191 -2.40 11.80 -17.93
CA GLU A 191 -2.92 11.73 -19.29
C GLU A 191 -4.15 12.60 -19.44
N GLU A 192 -4.15 13.46 -20.46
CA GLU A 192 -5.33 14.25 -20.83
C GLU A 192 -6.39 13.31 -21.45
N LYS A 193 -7.65 13.53 -21.08
CA LYS A 193 -8.81 12.78 -21.62
C LYS A 193 -9.24 13.31 -22.97
#